data_9a3261e370da71cda73f6220d7674322
#
_entry.id   9a3261e370da71cda73f6220d7674322
#
_cell.length_a   1.000
_cell.length_b   1.000
_cell.length_c   1.000
_cell.angle_alpha   90.00
_cell.angle_beta   90.00
_cell.angle_gamma   90.00
#
_symmetry.space_group_name_H-M   'P 1'
#
loop_
_entity.id
_entity.type
_entity.pdbx_description
1 polymer ?
#
loop_
_entity_poly.entity_id
_entity_poly.type
_entity_poly.pdbx_seq_one_letter_code
_entity_poly.pdbx_strand_id
1 'polypeptide(L)'
;MWANLRVTSAAISGLVASHVGIARALTIESRQGSNTSTISWTTCPDVNSTQCAFFDVPMDYTNPNSGSTVSIFLRRYPATAPADQRLGSLMVNPGGPGGSGSYTIATIGDYISTMVDGRYDIISFDPRAVNLTGPSTACHDSEYKFADRMHQVNMQGAPFPHVGGAGETAHVAKLSAIQSSHHAACVENGNHEMLRNSGTVAVAKDMERIVEALGEDGLNFLGYSYGSILGATFAAIRPNLVKRMILDGVSDAEAYFTDVLEWGRSGVQDTPKAFAGFISTCIDAGPAQCALAVTKDNKTETIESLTKRLDALYTRLGNEPLVIGDSLAGPGIIQAQNLQSVMFSMMYNSGGWSSLARDLVVLEQGNGRDYYPAVSGIVYGTVPEPYTQNVFNRSMQSYPANTRESVYPILCGDSPQSNITVQGYADYFREMGKLSPMGEQLALIAGGCRGWSFRATERYTGPWTVEKGLKKTRFPILFVSLDADPITPLASAVKMSNGFGSESASLLIQQGFGHTSNAHPSLCTLTNLRGYLLDGKVPKNGTYCTPEPGWIYPTNSTASKRSMLSKRDKGLLEVVGKIGRSKVPIGF
;
A
#
# COMPACT_ATOMS: atom_id res chain seq x y z
N MET A 1 33.32 -30.55 -34.41
CA MET A 1 33.93 -31.50 -33.48
C MET A 1 33.44 -31.13 -32.10
N TRP A 2 32.41 -31.81 -31.61
CA TRP A 2 31.82 -31.63 -30.28
C TRP A 2 32.28 -32.79 -29.42
N ALA A 3 32.98 -32.50 -28.32
CA ALA A 3 33.39 -33.51 -27.34
C ALA A 3 32.47 -33.43 -26.11
N ASN A 4 31.85 -34.55 -25.82
CA ASN A 4 31.03 -34.80 -24.65
C ASN A 4 31.87 -34.76 -23.36
N LEU A 5 31.44 -34.01 -22.35
CA LEU A 5 31.87 -34.20 -20.97
C LEU A 5 30.68 -34.70 -20.15
N ARG A 6 30.75 -35.95 -19.75
CA ARG A 6 29.89 -36.52 -18.69
C ARG A 6 30.55 -36.20 -17.34
N VAL A 7 29.78 -35.55 -16.45
CA VAL A 7 30.18 -35.39 -15.05
C VAL A 7 29.41 -36.45 -14.23
N THR A 8 30.18 -37.33 -13.62
CA THR A 8 29.69 -38.35 -12.69
C THR A 8 29.49 -37.74 -11.31
N SER A 9 28.29 -37.92 -10.74
CA SER A 9 27.94 -37.54 -9.38
C SER A 9 28.59 -38.48 -8.37
N ALA A 10 29.39 -37.93 -7.44
CA ALA A 10 29.85 -38.63 -6.25
C ALA A 10 29.04 -38.14 -5.05
N ALA A 11 28.31 -39.04 -4.43
CA ALA A 11 27.57 -38.82 -3.19
C ALA A 11 28.54 -38.72 -2.00
N ILE A 12 28.44 -37.64 -1.24
CA ILE A 12 29.05 -37.52 0.09
C ILE A 12 27.92 -37.49 1.11
N SER A 13 27.79 -38.60 1.85
CA SER A 13 26.89 -38.72 2.99
C SER A 13 27.58 -38.14 4.21
N GLY A 14 27.12 -36.96 4.68
CA GLY A 14 27.51 -36.39 5.96
C GLY A 14 26.33 -36.45 6.93
N LEU A 15 26.40 -37.29 7.97
CA LEU A 15 25.46 -37.28 9.09
C LEU A 15 25.61 -35.96 9.88
N VAL A 16 24.55 -35.16 9.88
CA VAL A 16 24.36 -34.13 10.91
C VAL A 16 23.11 -34.51 11.71
N ALA A 17 23.30 -34.91 12.94
CA ALA A 17 22.21 -35.12 13.89
C ALA A 17 21.69 -33.74 14.34
N SER A 18 20.58 -33.31 13.81
CA SER A 18 19.84 -32.13 14.25
C SER A 18 18.66 -32.55 15.14
N HIS A 19 18.59 -32.00 16.33
CA HIS A 19 17.45 -32.13 17.22
C HIS A 19 16.23 -31.50 16.59
N VAL A 20 15.31 -32.32 16.08
CA VAL A 20 14.02 -31.88 15.59
C VAL A 20 13.09 -31.73 16.78
N GLY A 21 12.91 -30.51 17.24
CA GLY A 21 11.78 -30.18 18.09
C GLY A 21 10.49 -30.33 17.28
N ILE A 22 9.65 -31.28 17.68
CA ILE A 22 8.36 -31.55 17.04
C ILE A 22 7.44 -30.37 17.36
N ALA A 23 7.36 -29.39 16.46
CA ALA A 23 6.29 -28.42 16.44
C ALA A 23 5.00 -29.18 16.04
N ARG A 24 4.04 -29.30 16.95
CA ARG A 24 2.71 -29.81 16.63
C ARG A 24 2.04 -28.83 15.70
N ALA A 25 1.94 -29.14 14.42
CA ALA A 25 1.10 -28.44 13.46
C ALA A 25 -0.36 -28.58 13.89
N LEU A 26 -1.03 -27.44 14.15
CA LEU A 26 -2.48 -27.42 14.32
C LEU A 26 -3.13 -27.49 12.94
N THR A 27 -3.76 -28.63 12.65
CA THR A 27 -4.58 -28.81 11.47
C THR A 27 -5.86 -28.00 11.66
N ILE A 28 -6.04 -26.94 10.88
CA ILE A 28 -7.32 -26.24 10.78
C ILE A 28 -8.14 -26.99 9.73
N GLU A 29 -9.07 -27.84 10.17
CA GLU A 29 -9.99 -28.55 9.29
C GLU A 29 -10.96 -27.54 8.64
N SER A 30 -11.05 -27.58 7.31
CA SER A 30 -12.12 -26.88 6.57
C SER A 30 -13.42 -27.66 6.78
N ARG A 31 -14.39 -27.06 7.47
CA ARG A 31 -15.75 -27.62 7.54
C ARG A 31 -16.55 -27.18 6.32
N GLN A 32 -17.05 -28.13 5.55
CA GLN A 32 -18.08 -27.89 4.55
C GLN A 32 -19.44 -27.65 5.21
N GLY A 33 -20.07 -26.56 4.81
CA GLY A 33 -21.52 -26.36 4.72
C GLY A 33 -22.35 -26.37 6.01
N SER A 34 -22.58 -25.19 6.60
CA SER A 34 -23.86 -24.88 7.26
C SER A 34 -24.16 -23.38 7.18
N ASN A 35 -25.43 -23.01 7.05
CA ASN A 35 -25.96 -21.67 6.72
C ASN A 35 -25.79 -20.57 7.80
N THR A 36 -24.90 -20.76 8.78
CA THR A 36 -24.42 -19.73 9.71
C THR A 36 -22.98 -20.06 10.07
N SER A 37 -22.04 -19.70 9.20
CA SER A 37 -20.60 -19.90 9.48
C SER A 37 -20.15 -18.91 10.55
N THR A 38 -19.98 -19.39 11.77
CA THR A 38 -19.27 -18.64 12.82
C THR A 38 -17.77 -18.68 12.56
N ILE A 39 -17.09 -17.55 12.73
CA ILE A 39 -15.64 -17.47 12.58
C ILE A 39 -14.98 -18.18 13.77
N SER A 40 -14.24 -19.25 13.50
CA SER A 40 -13.51 -20.02 14.52
C SER A 40 -12.09 -19.47 14.70
N TRP A 41 -11.88 -18.71 15.75
CA TRP A 41 -10.59 -18.08 16.04
C TRP A 41 -9.63 -19.01 16.77
N THR A 42 -8.37 -19.05 16.35
CA THR A 42 -7.27 -19.73 17.02
C THR A 42 -6.09 -18.78 17.20
N THR A 43 -5.22 -19.02 18.16
CA THR A 43 -3.97 -18.23 18.31
C THR A 43 -3.14 -18.35 17.03
N CYS A 44 -2.68 -17.22 16.50
CA CYS A 44 -1.80 -17.24 15.32
C CYS A 44 -0.44 -17.84 15.68
N PRO A 45 0.17 -18.69 14.84
CA PRO A 45 1.42 -19.36 15.17
C PRO A 45 2.65 -18.43 15.16
N ASP A 46 2.55 -17.29 14.50
CA ASP A 46 3.62 -16.30 14.30
C ASP A 46 3.62 -15.18 15.34
N VAL A 47 2.42 -14.73 15.77
CA VAL A 47 2.24 -13.62 16.73
C VAL A 47 1.19 -14.01 17.76
N ASN A 48 1.63 -14.53 18.91
CA ASN A 48 0.77 -15.08 19.96
C ASN A 48 -0.26 -14.11 20.55
N SER A 49 -0.05 -12.79 20.42
CA SER A 49 -1.03 -11.77 20.83
C SER A 49 -2.20 -11.61 19.86
N THR A 50 -2.17 -12.31 18.72
CA THR A 50 -3.21 -12.25 17.69
C THR A 50 -3.90 -13.59 17.51
N GLN A 51 -5.08 -13.54 16.90
CA GLN A 51 -5.88 -14.72 16.57
C GLN A 51 -6.18 -14.75 15.07
N CYS A 52 -6.13 -15.93 14.49
CA CYS A 52 -6.30 -16.19 13.07
C CYS A 52 -7.51 -17.11 12.83
N ALA A 53 -8.12 -16.95 11.66
CA ALA A 53 -9.19 -17.80 11.18
C ALA A 53 -9.22 -17.86 9.66
N PHE A 54 -9.85 -18.90 9.13
CA PHE A 54 -10.30 -18.94 7.74
C PHE A 54 -11.81 -18.85 7.70
N PHE A 55 -12.34 -18.11 6.73
CA PHE A 55 -13.75 -17.89 6.55
C PHE A 55 -14.12 -18.06 5.07
N ASP A 56 -14.96 -19.04 4.77
CA ASP A 56 -15.32 -19.37 3.41
C ASP A 56 -16.52 -18.52 2.94
N VAL A 57 -16.35 -17.91 1.77
CA VAL A 57 -17.36 -17.09 1.09
C VAL A 57 -17.55 -17.59 -0.35
N PRO A 58 -18.67 -17.28 -1.02
CA PRO A 58 -18.84 -17.64 -2.42
C PRO A 58 -17.74 -17.06 -3.31
N MET A 59 -17.23 -17.83 -4.25
CA MET A 59 -16.28 -17.35 -5.26
C MET A 59 -16.91 -16.23 -6.08
N ASP A 60 -18.11 -16.46 -6.62
CA ASP A 60 -18.88 -15.52 -7.42
C ASP A 60 -20.22 -15.21 -6.75
N TYR A 61 -20.39 -13.96 -6.30
CA TYR A 61 -21.63 -13.49 -5.68
C TYR A 61 -22.81 -13.35 -6.65
N THR A 62 -22.57 -13.37 -7.97
CA THR A 62 -23.64 -13.42 -8.98
C THR A 62 -24.17 -14.85 -9.18
N ASN A 63 -23.37 -15.85 -8.79
CA ASN A 63 -23.74 -17.28 -8.80
C ASN A 63 -23.28 -17.97 -7.51
N PRO A 64 -23.81 -17.60 -6.34
CA PRO A 64 -23.32 -18.05 -5.05
C PRO A 64 -23.48 -19.55 -4.78
N ASN A 65 -24.32 -20.23 -5.58
CA ASN A 65 -24.59 -21.65 -5.47
C ASN A 65 -23.75 -22.51 -6.42
N SER A 66 -22.72 -21.97 -7.05
CA SER A 66 -21.81 -22.70 -7.96
C SER A 66 -21.04 -23.83 -7.26
N GLY A 67 -20.90 -23.75 -5.93
CA GLY A 67 -20.07 -24.64 -5.12
C GLY A 67 -18.61 -24.21 -5.00
N SER A 68 -18.15 -23.23 -5.82
CA SER A 68 -16.81 -22.66 -5.69
C SER A 68 -16.77 -21.64 -4.54
N THR A 69 -15.74 -21.71 -3.69
CA THR A 69 -15.56 -20.81 -2.54
C THR A 69 -14.18 -20.15 -2.54
N VAL A 70 -14.13 -19.00 -1.88
CA VAL A 70 -12.88 -18.33 -1.48
C VAL A 70 -12.74 -18.50 0.02
N SER A 71 -11.59 -18.96 0.45
CA SER A 71 -11.25 -19.08 1.85
C SER A 71 -10.47 -17.83 2.28
N ILE A 72 -11.18 -16.88 2.87
CA ILE A 72 -10.62 -15.61 3.34
C ILE A 72 -9.80 -15.85 4.61
N PHE A 73 -8.56 -15.40 4.62
CA PHE A 73 -7.74 -15.42 5.83
C PHE A 73 -7.95 -14.15 6.66
N LEU A 74 -8.33 -14.31 7.91
CA LEU A 74 -8.57 -13.23 8.86
C LEU A 74 -7.56 -13.26 10.00
N ARG A 75 -7.21 -12.07 10.49
CA ARG A 75 -6.46 -11.91 11.73
C ARG A 75 -7.11 -10.83 12.58
N ARG A 76 -7.13 -11.06 13.92
CA ARG A 76 -7.55 -10.05 14.88
C ARG A 76 -6.54 -9.89 16.02
N TYR A 77 -6.41 -8.66 16.50
CA TYR A 77 -5.85 -8.33 17.79
C TYR A 77 -7.03 -8.14 18.75
N PRO A 78 -7.23 -9.00 19.75
CA PRO A 78 -8.42 -8.97 20.62
C PRO A 78 -8.50 -7.68 21.43
N ALA A 79 -9.72 -7.21 21.70
CA ALA A 79 -9.98 -6.10 22.61
C ALA A 79 -9.43 -6.38 23.99
N THR A 80 -8.70 -5.42 24.56
CA THR A 80 -8.09 -5.52 25.89
C THR A 80 -8.92 -4.85 26.99
N ALA A 81 -9.89 -4.01 26.62
CA ALA A 81 -10.82 -3.38 27.55
C ALA A 81 -11.79 -4.40 28.17
N PRO A 82 -12.32 -4.13 29.40
CA PRO A 82 -13.38 -4.92 30.01
C PRO A 82 -14.58 -5.12 29.07
N ALA A 83 -15.27 -6.26 29.19
CA ALA A 83 -16.32 -6.66 28.26
C ALA A 83 -17.46 -5.62 28.13
N ASP A 84 -17.82 -4.96 29.21
CA ASP A 84 -18.83 -3.90 29.28
C ASP A 84 -18.44 -2.58 28.60
N GLN A 85 -17.15 -2.42 28.27
CA GLN A 85 -16.61 -1.23 27.58
C GLN A 85 -16.30 -1.48 26.11
N ARG A 86 -16.44 -2.72 25.62
CA ARG A 86 -16.13 -3.08 24.25
C ARG A 86 -17.15 -2.51 23.27
N LEU A 87 -16.69 -2.10 22.09
CA LEU A 87 -17.47 -1.45 21.04
C LEU A 87 -17.68 -2.33 19.80
N GLY A 88 -17.30 -3.60 19.89
CA GLY A 88 -17.33 -4.54 18.76
C GLY A 88 -15.99 -4.61 18.01
N SER A 89 -16.05 -4.84 16.71
CA SER A 89 -14.88 -4.96 15.86
C SER A 89 -14.63 -3.67 15.07
N LEU A 90 -13.35 -3.31 14.91
CA LEU A 90 -12.87 -2.29 13.96
C LEU A 90 -12.10 -3.01 12.86
N MET A 91 -12.68 -3.04 11.67
CA MET A 91 -12.05 -3.64 10.50
C MET A 91 -11.07 -2.64 9.86
N VAL A 92 -9.85 -3.09 9.56
CA VAL A 92 -8.77 -2.25 9.01
C VAL A 92 -8.40 -2.75 7.63
N ASN A 93 -8.17 -1.84 6.69
CA ASN A 93 -7.59 -2.16 5.38
C ASN A 93 -6.41 -1.24 5.08
N PRO A 94 -5.20 -1.77 4.84
CA PRO A 94 -4.00 -0.96 4.62
C PRO A 94 -3.94 -0.28 3.25
N GLY A 95 -4.77 -0.70 2.30
CA GLY A 95 -4.75 -0.18 0.94
C GLY A 95 -3.94 -1.02 -0.03
N GLY A 96 -3.22 -0.38 -0.90
CA GLY A 96 -2.56 -0.93 -2.08
C GLY A 96 -3.24 -0.41 -3.34
N PRO A 97 -4.05 -1.21 -4.09
CA PRO A 97 -4.63 -2.53 -3.75
C PRO A 97 -3.59 -3.64 -3.64
N GLY A 98 -3.94 -4.67 -2.86
CA GLY A 98 -3.06 -5.85 -2.66
C GLY A 98 -2.31 -5.85 -1.33
N GLY A 99 -2.50 -4.84 -0.47
CA GLY A 99 -1.96 -4.83 0.88
C GLY A 99 -2.57 -5.93 1.77
N SER A 100 -1.70 -6.69 2.46
CA SER A 100 -2.13 -7.75 3.37
C SER A 100 -2.68 -7.18 4.67
N GLY A 101 -3.95 -7.44 4.93
CA GLY A 101 -4.59 -7.07 6.18
C GLY A 101 -4.08 -7.88 7.37
N SER A 102 -3.82 -9.16 7.17
CA SER A 102 -3.28 -10.03 8.22
C SER A 102 -1.87 -9.60 8.67
N TYR A 103 -1.02 -9.22 7.72
CA TYR A 103 0.30 -8.64 8.02
C TYR A 103 0.19 -7.32 8.78
N THR A 104 -0.76 -6.47 8.38
CA THR A 104 -1.02 -5.19 9.03
C THR A 104 -1.36 -5.39 10.51
N ILE A 105 -2.28 -6.31 10.84
CA ILE A 105 -2.63 -6.58 12.24
C ILE A 105 -1.48 -7.21 13.02
N ALA A 106 -0.69 -8.09 12.40
CA ALA A 106 0.51 -8.64 13.02
C ALA A 106 1.55 -7.58 13.41
N THR A 107 1.65 -6.51 12.61
CA THR A 107 2.70 -5.50 12.72
C THR A 107 2.28 -4.30 13.56
N ILE A 108 1.03 -3.83 13.40
CA ILE A 108 0.54 -2.59 14.02
C ILE A 108 -0.81 -2.74 14.74
N GLY A 109 -1.33 -3.95 14.90
CA GLY A 109 -2.63 -4.18 15.54
C GLY A 109 -2.68 -3.70 17.00
N ASP A 110 -1.58 -3.86 17.75
CA ASP A 110 -1.42 -3.36 19.11
C ASP A 110 -1.41 -1.83 19.18
N TYR A 111 -0.82 -1.17 18.18
CA TYR A 111 -0.81 0.29 18.09
C TYR A 111 -2.21 0.84 17.80
N ILE A 112 -2.93 0.23 16.86
CA ILE A 112 -4.32 0.62 16.57
C ILE A 112 -5.21 0.35 17.80
N SER A 113 -5.04 -0.78 18.48
CA SER A 113 -5.74 -1.10 19.74
C SER A 113 -5.49 -0.02 20.81
N THR A 114 -4.22 0.40 20.98
CA THR A 114 -3.86 1.49 21.90
C THR A 114 -4.51 2.81 21.50
N MET A 115 -4.59 3.11 20.21
CA MET A 115 -5.27 4.31 19.70
C MET A 115 -6.74 4.37 20.13
N VAL A 116 -7.41 3.24 20.23
CA VAL A 116 -8.84 3.13 20.62
C VAL A 116 -9.06 2.59 22.02
N ASP A 117 -8.10 2.77 22.95
CA ASP A 117 -8.14 2.35 24.36
C ASP A 117 -8.46 0.85 24.55
N GLY A 118 -8.10 0.01 23.59
CA GLY A 118 -8.37 -1.42 23.61
C GLY A 118 -9.85 -1.81 23.52
N ARG A 119 -10.73 -0.91 23.13
CA ARG A 119 -12.20 -1.10 23.17
C ARG A 119 -12.76 -1.83 21.96
N TYR A 120 -11.95 -2.07 20.93
CA TYR A 120 -12.33 -2.83 19.74
C TYR A 120 -11.47 -4.08 19.59
N ASP A 121 -12.06 -5.15 19.07
CA ASP A 121 -11.30 -6.17 18.36
C ASP A 121 -10.78 -5.54 17.07
N ILE A 122 -9.46 -5.41 16.92
CA ILE A 122 -8.88 -4.86 15.69
C ILE A 122 -8.75 -6.01 14.69
N ILE A 123 -9.58 -6.02 13.66
CA ILE A 123 -9.68 -7.11 12.68
C ILE A 123 -9.19 -6.64 11.32
N SER A 124 -8.51 -7.50 10.61
CA SER A 124 -8.32 -7.37 9.18
C SER A 124 -8.30 -8.73 8.51
N PHE A 125 -8.36 -8.72 7.20
CA PHE A 125 -8.30 -9.92 6.38
C PHE A 125 -7.41 -9.68 5.17
N ASP A 126 -6.90 -10.75 4.60
CA ASP A 126 -6.27 -10.69 3.30
C ASP A 126 -7.38 -10.71 2.24
N PRO A 127 -7.58 -9.64 1.47
CA PRO A 127 -8.59 -9.62 0.42
C PRO A 127 -8.37 -10.73 -0.62
N ARG A 128 -9.34 -10.98 -1.46
CA ARG A 128 -9.20 -11.84 -2.63
C ARG A 128 -7.97 -11.44 -3.44
N ALA A 129 -7.22 -12.39 -3.96
CA ALA A 129 -5.93 -12.23 -4.63
C ALA A 129 -4.75 -11.86 -3.72
N VAL A 130 -4.93 -11.73 -2.41
CA VAL A 130 -3.91 -11.24 -1.50
C VAL A 130 -3.45 -12.33 -0.54
N ASN A 131 -2.13 -12.47 -0.43
CA ASN A 131 -1.40 -13.22 0.59
C ASN A 131 -2.00 -14.62 0.89
N LEU A 132 -2.57 -14.84 2.08
CA LEU A 132 -3.03 -16.16 2.55
C LEU A 132 -4.47 -16.52 2.16
N THR A 133 -5.21 -15.60 1.55
CA THR A 133 -6.54 -15.90 1.00
C THR A 133 -6.42 -16.76 -0.26
N GLY A 134 -7.21 -17.82 -0.33
CA GLY A 134 -7.14 -18.77 -1.43
C GLY A 134 -8.48 -19.08 -2.08
N PRO A 135 -8.45 -19.59 -3.32
CA PRO A 135 -7.27 -20.04 -4.08
C PRO A 135 -6.36 -18.87 -4.51
N SER A 136 -5.05 -19.15 -4.71
CA SER A 136 -4.07 -18.14 -5.12
C SER A 136 -4.33 -17.63 -6.53
N THR A 137 -4.01 -16.35 -6.77
CA THR A 137 -3.97 -15.73 -8.10
C THR A 137 -2.57 -15.66 -8.69
N ALA A 138 -1.57 -16.26 -8.02
CA ALA A 138 -0.20 -16.25 -8.50
C ALA A 138 -0.11 -16.78 -9.94
N CYS A 139 0.49 -15.99 -10.82
CA CYS A 139 0.63 -16.30 -12.24
C CYS A 139 1.99 -16.97 -12.56
N HIS A 140 2.87 -17.04 -11.57
CA HIS A 140 4.17 -17.68 -11.64
C HIS A 140 4.18 -18.91 -10.71
N ASP A 141 4.89 -19.96 -11.10
CA ASP A 141 4.98 -21.21 -10.36
C ASP A 141 6.08 -21.20 -9.28
N SER A 142 6.85 -20.11 -9.22
CA SER A 142 7.91 -19.95 -8.22
C SER A 142 8.17 -18.49 -7.89
N GLU A 143 8.61 -18.28 -6.67
CA GLU A 143 9.04 -16.98 -6.17
C GLU A 143 10.22 -16.39 -6.98
N TYR A 144 11.11 -17.27 -7.47
CA TYR A 144 12.21 -16.87 -8.33
C TYR A 144 11.73 -16.24 -9.64
N LYS A 145 10.80 -16.87 -10.37
CA LYS A 145 10.27 -16.32 -11.63
C LYS A 145 9.58 -14.98 -11.43
N PHE A 146 8.86 -14.86 -10.33
CA PHE A 146 8.23 -13.59 -9.96
C PHE A 146 9.28 -12.51 -9.64
N ALA A 147 10.30 -12.84 -8.81
CA ALA A 147 11.38 -11.92 -8.45
C ALA A 147 12.17 -11.46 -9.68
N ASP A 148 12.50 -12.37 -10.60
CA ASP A 148 13.17 -12.03 -11.85
C ASP A 148 12.34 -11.05 -12.69
N ARG A 149 11.05 -11.32 -12.86
CA ARG A 149 10.15 -10.38 -13.55
C ARG A 149 10.13 -9.01 -12.88
N MET A 150 10.03 -8.96 -11.55
CA MET A 150 10.03 -7.70 -10.80
C MET A 150 11.33 -6.94 -10.97
N HIS A 151 12.47 -7.66 -10.98
CA HIS A 151 13.76 -7.08 -11.28
C HIS A 151 13.78 -6.45 -12.68
N GLN A 152 13.29 -7.15 -13.70
CA GLN A 152 13.21 -6.61 -15.07
C GLN A 152 12.37 -5.32 -15.14
N VAL A 153 11.21 -5.24 -14.45
CA VAL A 153 10.38 -4.04 -14.39
C VAL A 153 11.13 -2.89 -13.71
N ASN A 154 11.76 -3.16 -12.56
CA ASN A 154 12.47 -2.14 -11.79
C ASN A 154 13.69 -1.61 -12.54
N MET A 155 14.45 -2.49 -13.21
CA MET A 155 15.63 -2.09 -13.99
C MET A 155 15.26 -1.37 -15.29
N GLN A 156 14.12 -1.73 -15.90
CA GLN A 156 13.59 -0.97 -17.03
C GLN A 156 13.11 0.41 -16.57
N GLY A 157 12.36 0.46 -15.46
CA GLY A 157 11.78 1.66 -14.88
C GLY A 157 10.81 2.42 -15.79
N ALA A 158 10.21 3.45 -15.27
CA ALA A 158 9.42 4.38 -16.07
C ALA A 158 10.32 5.22 -17.00
N PRO A 159 9.91 5.57 -18.22
CA PRO A 159 10.61 6.57 -18.99
C PRO A 159 10.61 7.89 -18.21
N PHE A 160 11.73 8.60 -18.28
CA PHE A 160 11.95 9.82 -17.53
C PHE A 160 12.61 10.86 -18.44
N PRO A 161 12.33 12.17 -18.34
CA PRO A 161 12.83 13.18 -19.28
C PRO A 161 14.35 13.15 -19.51
N HIS A 162 15.13 12.81 -18.49
CA HIS A 162 16.60 12.67 -18.59
C HIS A 162 17.06 11.39 -19.30
N VAL A 163 16.14 10.46 -19.59
CA VAL A 163 16.39 9.19 -20.30
C VAL A 163 15.61 9.14 -21.62
N GLY A 164 14.77 10.14 -21.88
CA GLY A 164 13.90 10.23 -23.04
C GLY A 164 14.63 10.57 -24.35
N GLY A 165 13.88 11.12 -25.27
CA GLY A 165 14.33 11.46 -26.62
C GLY A 165 13.96 10.40 -27.64
N ALA A 166 14.75 10.22 -28.69
CA ALA A 166 14.42 9.30 -29.80
C ALA A 166 14.20 7.83 -29.37
N GLY A 167 14.72 7.44 -28.21
CA GLY A 167 14.56 6.10 -27.63
C GLY A 167 13.31 5.89 -26.77
N GLU A 168 12.55 6.93 -26.44
CA GLU A 168 11.43 6.84 -25.48
C GLU A 168 10.37 5.82 -25.88
N THR A 169 9.90 5.85 -27.13
CA THR A 169 8.90 4.88 -27.59
C THR A 169 9.42 3.44 -27.56
N ALA A 170 10.70 3.23 -27.86
CA ALA A 170 11.35 1.91 -27.76
C ALA A 170 11.47 1.46 -26.30
N HIS A 171 11.77 2.38 -25.38
CA HIS A 171 11.77 2.12 -23.93
C HIS A 171 10.38 1.70 -23.44
N VAL A 172 9.33 2.45 -23.80
CA VAL A 172 7.93 2.13 -23.45
C VAL A 172 7.49 0.82 -24.10
N ALA A 173 7.90 0.53 -25.35
CA ALA A 173 7.60 -0.74 -26.00
C ALA A 173 8.18 -1.93 -25.22
N LYS A 174 9.44 -1.83 -24.79
CA LYS A 174 10.08 -2.87 -23.97
C LYS A 174 9.40 -3.02 -22.61
N LEU A 175 9.14 -1.92 -21.91
CA LEU A 175 8.41 -1.93 -20.64
C LEU A 175 7.04 -2.58 -20.78
N SER A 176 6.28 -2.17 -21.80
CA SER A 176 4.97 -2.74 -22.11
C SER A 176 5.04 -4.24 -22.41
N ALA A 177 6.09 -4.70 -23.12
CA ALA A 177 6.30 -6.12 -23.37
C ALA A 177 6.58 -6.90 -22.07
N ILE A 178 7.39 -6.36 -21.16
CA ILE A 178 7.65 -6.96 -19.85
C ILE A 178 6.36 -7.04 -19.01
N GLN A 179 5.51 -6.01 -19.03
CA GLN A 179 4.20 -6.04 -18.36
C GLN A 179 3.27 -7.06 -19.00
N SER A 180 3.21 -7.10 -20.34
CA SER A 180 2.37 -8.06 -21.08
C SER A 180 2.80 -9.51 -20.89
N SER A 181 4.09 -9.79 -20.64
CA SER A 181 4.55 -11.16 -20.34
C SER A 181 3.96 -11.70 -19.04
N HIS A 182 3.76 -10.84 -18.03
CA HIS A 182 3.05 -11.21 -16.81
C HIS A 182 1.57 -11.48 -17.10
N HIS A 183 0.92 -10.64 -17.92
CA HIS A 183 -0.48 -10.85 -18.29
C HIS A 183 -0.66 -12.20 -19.02
N ALA A 184 0.27 -12.54 -19.92
CA ALA A 184 0.27 -13.84 -20.59
C ALA A 184 0.47 -14.99 -19.59
N ALA A 185 1.39 -14.86 -18.64
CA ALA A 185 1.57 -15.86 -17.59
C ALA A 185 0.30 -16.07 -16.76
N CYS A 186 -0.46 -14.99 -16.46
CA CYS A 186 -1.75 -15.10 -15.78
C CYS A 186 -2.81 -15.82 -16.62
N VAL A 187 -2.81 -15.61 -17.92
CA VAL A 187 -3.70 -16.33 -18.85
C VAL A 187 -3.35 -17.82 -18.92
N GLU A 188 -2.06 -18.17 -18.88
CA GLU A 188 -1.59 -19.55 -18.99
C GLU A 188 -1.70 -20.32 -17.66
N ASN A 189 -1.35 -19.70 -16.55
CA ASN A 189 -1.12 -20.38 -15.27
C ASN A 189 -2.03 -19.92 -14.14
N GLY A 190 -2.64 -18.71 -14.25
CA GLY A 190 -3.43 -18.13 -13.17
C GLY A 190 -4.77 -18.82 -12.94
N ASN A 191 -5.30 -18.72 -11.74
CA ASN A 191 -6.68 -19.13 -11.45
C ASN A 191 -7.66 -18.11 -12.04
N HIS A 192 -8.22 -18.40 -13.23
CA HIS A 192 -9.06 -17.48 -13.98
C HIS A 192 -10.35 -17.09 -13.24
N GLU A 193 -10.93 -18.02 -12.48
CA GLU A 193 -12.13 -17.76 -11.69
C GLU A 193 -11.82 -16.75 -10.59
N MET A 194 -10.74 -16.96 -9.84
CA MET A 194 -10.29 -16.05 -8.79
C MET A 194 -9.86 -14.69 -9.36
N LEU A 195 -9.13 -14.66 -10.49
CA LEU A 195 -8.71 -13.42 -11.16
C LEU A 195 -9.90 -12.52 -11.56
N ARG A 196 -11.04 -13.12 -11.95
CA ARG A 196 -12.28 -12.39 -12.29
C ARG A 196 -13.11 -12.01 -11.07
N ASN A 197 -12.89 -12.65 -9.94
CA ASN A 197 -13.69 -12.44 -8.73
C ASN A 197 -12.91 -11.75 -7.60
N SER A 198 -11.81 -11.06 -7.94
CA SER A 198 -10.97 -10.34 -6.98
C SER A 198 -11.23 -8.83 -6.95
N GLY A 199 -12.26 -8.35 -7.65
CA GLY A 199 -12.60 -6.92 -7.70
C GLY A 199 -13.14 -6.37 -6.38
N THR A 200 -13.08 -5.06 -6.23
CA THR A 200 -13.46 -4.32 -5.02
C THR A 200 -14.90 -4.59 -4.57
N VAL A 201 -15.85 -4.79 -5.49
CA VAL A 201 -17.25 -5.08 -5.13
C VAL A 201 -17.37 -6.44 -4.45
N ALA A 202 -16.65 -7.47 -4.93
CA ALA A 202 -16.65 -8.79 -4.30
C ALA A 202 -16.03 -8.71 -2.90
N VAL A 203 -14.93 -7.96 -2.73
CA VAL A 203 -14.29 -7.73 -1.42
C VAL A 203 -15.23 -6.97 -0.47
N ALA A 204 -15.98 -5.97 -0.94
CA ALA A 204 -16.97 -5.27 -0.13
C ALA A 204 -18.12 -6.20 0.33
N LYS A 205 -18.52 -7.16 -0.49
CA LYS A 205 -19.47 -8.21 -0.08
C LYS A 205 -18.87 -9.22 0.89
N ASP A 206 -17.56 -9.53 0.77
CA ASP A 206 -16.85 -10.33 1.79
C ASP A 206 -16.88 -9.63 3.15
N MET A 207 -16.69 -8.29 3.18
CA MET A 207 -16.78 -7.50 4.41
C MET A 207 -18.19 -7.59 5.04
N GLU A 208 -19.26 -7.53 4.23
CA GLU A 208 -20.63 -7.75 4.68
C GLU A 208 -20.79 -9.14 5.34
N ARG A 209 -20.30 -10.20 4.68
CA ARG A 209 -20.36 -11.57 5.21
C ARG A 209 -19.57 -11.73 6.51
N ILE A 210 -18.42 -11.06 6.63
CA ILE A 210 -17.63 -11.06 7.88
C ILE A 210 -18.40 -10.35 9.00
N VAL A 211 -19.00 -9.19 8.74
CA VAL A 211 -19.84 -8.44 9.71
C VAL A 211 -21.00 -9.31 10.21
N GLU A 212 -21.70 -10.01 9.29
CA GLU A 212 -22.77 -10.94 9.63
C GLU A 212 -22.27 -12.12 10.50
N ALA A 213 -21.13 -12.72 10.14
CA ALA A 213 -20.54 -13.83 10.87
C ALA A 213 -20.03 -13.46 12.27
N LEU A 214 -19.67 -12.18 12.46
CA LEU A 214 -19.32 -11.61 13.77
C LEU A 214 -20.57 -11.28 14.62
N GLY A 215 -21.77 -11.35 14.04
CA GLY A 215 -23.03 -10.99 14.72
C GLY A 215 -23.18 -9.49 14.96
N GLU A 216 -22.51 -8.65 14.16
CA GLU A 216 -22.55 -7.20 14.29
C GLU A 216 -23.63 -6.57 13.40
N ASP A 217 -24.21 -5.46 13.85
CA ASP A 217 -25.29 -4.72 13.18
C ASP A 217 -24.79 -3.73 12.11
N GLY A 218 -23.50 -3.73 11.83
CA GLY A 218 -22.85 -2.88 10.84
C GLY A 218 -21.34 -2.83 10.99
N LEU A 219 -20.71 -2.13 10.06
CA LEU A 219 -19.27 -2.08 9.89
C LEU A 219 -18.65 -0.85 10.58
N ASN A 220 -17.71 -1.06 11.52
CA ASN A 220 -16.73 -0.04 11.88
C ASN A 220 -15.48 -0.29 11.01
N PHE A 221 -14.96 0.74 10.34
CA PHE A 221 -13.93 0.60 9.35
C PHE A 221 -12.88 1.72 9.41
N LEU A 222 -11.62 1.33 9.23
CA LEU A 222 -10.49 2.23 9.06
C LEU A 222 -9.76 1.83 7.78
N GLY A 223 -9.95 2.58 6.72
CA GLY A 223 -9.35 2.32 5.40
C GLY A 223 -8.31 3.36 5.05
N TYR A 224 -7.12 2.89 4.72
CA TYR A 224 -6.01 3.72 4.25
C TYR A 224 -5.86 3.58 2.74
N SER A 225 -5.56 4.71 2.03
CA SER A 225 -5.21 4.65 0.60
C SER A 225 -6.31 3.98 -0.25
N TYR A 226 -6.02 2.93 -1.01
CA TYR A 226 -7.04 2.12 -1.69
C TYR A 226 -8.15 1.61 -0.72
N GLY A 227 -7.86 1.45 0.57
CA GLY A 227 -8.88 1.16 1.56
C GLY A 227 -9.98 2.23 1.64
N SER A 228 -9.72 3.45 1.17
CA SER A 228 -10.72 4.48 0.99
C SER A 228 -11.67 4.20 -0.18
N ILE A 229 -11.17 3.63 -1.28
CA ILE A 229 -12.00 3.16 -2.40
C ILE A 229 -12.88 1.99 -1.94
N LEU A 230 -12.30 1.02 -1.24
CA LEU A 230 -13.02 -0.13 -0.69
C LEU A 230 -14.13 0.32 0.28
N GLY A 231 -13.80 1.21 1.23
CA GLY A 231 -14.77 1.74 2.19
C GLY A 231 -15.88 2.57 1.54
N ALA A 232 -15.53 3.43 0.57
CA ALA A 232 -16.50 4.21 -0.20
C ALA A 232 -17.42 3.31 -1.05
N THR A 233 -16.88 2.26 -1.65
CA THR A 233 -17.66 1.25 -2.39
C THR A 233 -18.60 0.50 -1.46
N PHE A 234 -18.12 0.04 -0.29
CA PHE A 234 -18.97 -0.59 0.72
C PHE A 234 -20.11 0.35 1.14
N ALA A 235 -19.80 1.60 1.45
CA ALA A 235 -20.79 2.59 1.87
C ALA A 235 -21.83 2.86 0.76
N ALA A 236 -21.42 2.85 -0.50
CA ALA A 236 -22.33 3.05 -1.62
C ALA A 236 -23.29 1.87 -1.83
N ILE A 237 -22.83 0.63 -1.67
CA ILE A 237 -23.65 -0.57 -1.88
C ILE A 237 -24.39 -1.03 -0.62
N ARG A 238 -23.89 -0.68 0.57
CA ARG A 238 -24.46 -1.06 1.88
C ARG A 238 -24.56 0.12 2.85
N PRO A 239 -25.21 1.23 2.47
CA PRO A 239 -25.25 2.46 3.28
C PRO A 239 -25.83 2.24 4.69
N ASN A 240 -26.76 1.31 4.84
CA ASN A 240 -27.40 0.97 6.12
C ASN A 240 -26.49 0.21 7.09
N LEU A 241 -25.38 -0.37 6.60
CA LEU A 241 -24.41 -1.10 7.42
C LEU A 241 -23.22 -0.22 7.86
N VAL A 242 -23.12 1.02 7.41
CA VAL A 242 -22.06 1.95 7.84
C VAL A 242 -22.28 2.36 9.30
N LYS A 243 -21.28 2.11 10.16
CA LYS A 243 -21.25 2.60 11.57
C LYS A 243 -20.16 3.68 11.70
N ARG A 244 -19.00 3.35 12.25
CA ARG A 244 -17.87 4.27 12.31
C ARG A 244 -16.92 3.97 11.15
N MET A 245 -16.83 4.88 10.21
CA MET A 245 -15.99 4.67 9.02
C MET A 245 -15.05 5.85 8.83
N ILE A 246 -13.75 5.58 8.87
CA ILE A 246 -12.68 6.54 8.58
C ILE A 246 -12.02 6.11 7.28
N LEU A 247 -11.90 7.05 6.35
CA LEU A 247 -11.21 6.89 5.07
C LEU A 247 -10.06 7.90 5.04
N ASP A 248 -8.84 7.43 5.24
CA ASP A 248 -7.63 8.24 5.40
C ASP A 248 -6.68 8.07 4.21
N GLY A 249 -6.28 9.17 3.59
CA GLY A 249 -5.61 9.17 2.30
C GLY A 249 -6.61 8.78 1.20
N VAL A 250 -7.52 9.71 0.91
CA VAL A 250 -8.70 9.42 0.09
C VAL A 250 -8.37 9.46 -1.40
N SER A 251 -8.59 8.34 -2.07
CA SER A 251 -8.44 8.22 -3.53
C SER A 251 -9.76 8.51 -4.26
N ASP A 252 -9.67 8.96 -5.52
CA ASP A 252 -10.83 9.21 -6.38
C ASP A 252 -11.45 7.89 -6.86
N ALA A 253 -12.47 7.41 -6.15
CA ALA A 253 -13.13 6.16 -6.48
C ALA A 253 -13.91 6.22 -7.81
N GLU A 254 -14.45 7.37 -8.19
CA GLU A 254 -15.14 7.50 -9.49
C GLU A 254 -14.15 7.30 -10.65
N ALA A 255 -13.00 7.99 -10.63
CA ALA A 255 -11.96 7.82 -11.64
C ALA A 255 -11.41 6.38 -11.63
N TYR A 256 -11.17 5.78 -10.46
CA TYR A 256 -10.70 4.41 -10.32
C TYR A 256 -11.57 3.40 -11.09
N PHE A 257 -12.88 3.50 -11.02
CA PHE A 257 -13.81 2.57 -11.69
C PHE A 257 -14.14 2.95 -13.13
N THR A 258 -13.92 4.21 -13.54
CA THR A 258 -14.34 4.71 -14.86
C THR A 258 -13.21 4.90 -15.84
N ASP A 259 -12.03 5.32 -15.40
CA ASP A 259 -10.83 5.52 -16.22
C ASP A 259 -9.56 5.45 -15.36
N VAL A 260 -8.84 4.35 -15.47
CA VAL A 260 -7.59 4.14 -14.70
C VAL A 260 -6.51 5.17 -15.01
N LEU A 261 -6.48 5.73 -16.23
CA LEU A 261 -5.51 6.77 -16.59
C LEU A 261 -5.87 8.10 -15.95
N GLU A 262 -7.17 8.42 -15.87
CA GLU A 262 -7.65 9.60 -15.13
C GLU A 262 -7.43 9.43 -13.62
N TRP A 263 -7.62 8.23 -13.08
CA TRP A 263 -7.24 7.93 -11.69
C TRP A 263 -5.75 8.20 -11.45
N GLY A 264 -4.88 7.84 -12.40
CA GLY A 264 -3.47 8.18 -12.35
C GLY A 264 -3.21 9.69 -12.36
N ARG A 265 -3.88 10.45 -13.24
CA ARG A 265 -3.77 11.92 -13.29
C ARG A 265 -4.21 12.58 -11.98
N SER A 266 -5.37 12.15 -11.48
CA SER A 266 -5.91 12.70 -10.23
C SER A 266 -4.98 12.39 -9.04
N GLY A 267 -4.32 11.24 -9.02
CA GLY A 267 -3.48 10.80 -7.91
C GLY A 267 -2.21 11.62 -7.69
N VAL A 268 -1.61 12.23 -8.73
CA VAL A 268 -0.32 12.92 -8.62
C VAL A 268 -0.41 14.44 -8.39
N GLN A 269 -1.61 14.98 -8.16
CA GLN A 269 -1.81 16.44 -8.09
C GLN A 269 -1.04 17.13 -6.97
N ASP A 270 -0.88 16.48 -5.82
CA ASP A 270 -0.16 17.04 -4.68
C ASP A 270 1.29 16.50 -4.52
N THR A 271 1.75 15.60 -5.42
CA THR A 271 3.14 15.14 -5.45
C THR A 271 4.15 16.30 -5.57
N PRO A 272 3.92 17.34 -6.42
CA PRO A 272 4.80 18.50 -6.46
C PRO A 272 4.91 19.24 -5.12
N LYS A 273 3.80 19.32 -4.35
CA LYS A 273 3.82 19.94 -3.01
C LYS A 273 4.64 19.11 -2.01
N ALA A 274 4.48 17.77 -2.05
CA ALA A 274 5.26 16.88 -1.18
C ALA A 274 6.76 16.99 -1.49
N PHE A 275 7.14 17.03 -2.77
CA PHE A 275 8.53 17.20 -3.19
C PHE A 275 9.09 18.58 -2.81
N ALA A 276 8.33 19.65 -3.00
CA ALA A 276 8.71 20.99 -2.54
C ALA A 276 8.86 21.02 -1.02
N GLY A 277 8.00 20.30 -0.28
CA GLY A 277 8.10 20.11 1.17
C GLY A 277 9.39 19.41 1.59
N PHE A 278 9.83 18.38 0.87
CA PHE A 278 11.13 17.74 1.11
C PHE A 278 12.30 18.75 1.02
N ILE A 279 12.31 19.55 -0.04
CA ILE A 279 13.36 20.57 -0.26
C ILE A 279 13.29 21.66 0.81
N SER A 280 12.12 22.29 1.02
CA SER A 280 11.98 23.42 1.92
C SER A 280 12.29 23.05 3.38
N THR A 281 11.75 21.91 3.86
CA THR A 281 12.02 21.46 5.23
C THR A 281 13.48 21.09 5.46
N CYS A 282 14.19 20.60 4.44
CA CYS A 282 15.63 20.36 4.51
C CYS A 282 16.40 21.69 4.68
N ILE A 283 16.08 22.69 3.85
CA ILE A 283 16.72 24.01 3.94
C ILE A 283 16.46 24.64 5.32
N ASP A 284 15.21 24.62 5.80
CA ASP A 284 14.80 25.17 7.09
C ASP A 284 15.50 24.47 8.28
N ALA A 285 15.72 23.16 8.17
CA ALA A 285 16.43 22.37 9.19
C ALA A 285 17.93 22.70 9.26
N GLY A 286 18.49 23.16 8.17
CA GLY A 286 19.89 23.55 8.05
C GLY A 286 20.88 22.37 8.10
N PRO A 287 22.19 22.69 7.97
CA PRO A 287 23.26 21.70 7.78
C PRO A 287 23.41 20.69 8.91
N ALA A 288 23.05 21.09 10.14
CA ALA A 288 23.19 20.22 11.30
C ALA A 288 22.22 19.04 11.29
N GLN A 289 21.12 19.13 10.52
CA GLN A 289 20.07 18.11 10.49
C GLN A 289 19.77 17.55 9.10
N CYS A 290 19.97 18.34 8.04
CA CYS A 290 19.81 17.90 6.67
C CYS A 290 21.13 18.00 5.90
N ALA A 291 21.64 16.87 5.45
CA ALA A 291 22.91 16.77 4.73
C ALA A 291 22.90 17.51 3.38
N LEU A 292 21.73 17.69 2.77
CA LEU A 292 21.57 18.43 1.52
C LEU A 292 21.52 19.96 1.69
N ALA A 293 21.39 20.47 2.93
CA ALA A 293 21.25 21.92 3.18
C ALA A 293 22.54 22.71 2.94
N VAL A 294 23.63 22.06 2.60
CA VAL A 294 24.90 22.69 2.25
C VAL A 294 25.43 22.23 0.89
N THR A 295 26.08 23.15 0.19
CA THR A 295 26.85 22.84 -1.01
C THR A 295 28.13 22.09 -0.65
N LYS A 296 28.81 21.54 -1.68
CA LYS A 296 30.16 20.95 -1.52
C LYS A 296 31.20 21.92 -0.95
N ASP A 297 31.00 23.21 -1.16
CA ASP A 297 31.87 24.30 -0.66
C ASP A 297 31.42 24.87 0.70
N ASN A 298 30.57 24.13 1.44
CA ASN A 298 30.03 24.52 2.75
C ASN A 298 29.21 25.83 2.75
N LYS A 299 28.61 26.20 1.63
CA LYS A 299 27.65 27.30 1.55
C LYS A 299 26.24 26.79 1.79
N THR A 300 25.39 27.59 2.41
CA THR A 300 23.97 27.28 2.62
C THR A 300 23.27 27.17 1.26
N GLU A 301 22.53 26.07 1.08
CA GLU A 301 21.69 25.88 -0.11
C GLU A 301 20.44 26.77 -0.05
N THR A 302 19.93 27.10 -1.23
CA THR A 302 18.58 27.67 -1.42
C THR A 302 17.68 26.62 -2.05
N ILE A 303 16.36 26.85 -2.05
CA ILE A 303 15.40 25.95 -2.74
C ILE A 303 15.81 25.79 -4.21
N GLU A 304 16.13 26.88 -4.89
CA GLU A 304 16.51 26.86 -6.30
C GLU A 304 17.82 26.10 -6.53
N SER A 305 18.87 26.36 -5.71
CA SER A 305 20.17 25.68 -5.86
C SER A 305 20.07 24.21 -5.57
N LEU A 306 19.31 23.80 -4.54
CA LEU A 306 19.10 22.39 -4.22
C LEU A 306 18.28 21.66 -5.30
N THR A 307 17.25 22.32 -5.85
CA THR A 307 16.48 21.75 -6.97
C THR A 307 17.38 21.49 -8.19
N LYS A 308 18.20 22.47 -8.58
CA LYS A 308 19.19 22.32 -9.67
C LYS A 308 20.22 21.22 -9.39
N ARG A 309 20.64 21.08 -8.14
CA ARG A 309 21.57 20.04 -7.71
C ARG A 309 20.98 18.64 -7.87
N LEU A 310 19.73 18.45 -7.47
CA LEU A 310 19.02 17.17 -7.66
C LEU A 310 18.79 16.87 -9.14
N ASP A 311 18.43 17.88 -9.93
CA ASP A 311 18.29 17.75 -11.39
C ASP A 311 19.62 17.36 -12.08
N ALA A 312 20.73 17.92 -11.63
CA ALA A 312 22.06 17.53 -12.09
C ALA A 312 22.41 16.08 -11.72
N LEU A 313 21.99 15.58 -10.55
CA LEU A 313 22.16 14.19 -10.17
C LEU A 313 21.35 13.25 -11.09
N TYR A 314 20.11 13.59 -11.38
CA TYR A 314 19.28 12.85 -12.35
C TYR A 314 19.91 12.84 -13.74
N THR A 315 20.34 14.00 -14.23
CA THR A 315 20.99 14.13 -15.55
C THR A 315 22.26 13.28 -15.63
N ARG A 316 23.08 13.29 -14.59
CA ARG A 316 24.29 12.45 -14.53
C ARG A 316 23.94 10.97 -14.60
N LEU A 317 23.00 10.49 -13.75
CA LEU A 317 22.62 9.08 -13.72
C LEU A 317 21.87 8.64 -14.99
N GLY A 318 21.24 9.55 -15.70
CA GLY A 318 20.64 9.29 -17.02
C GLY A 318 21.68 9.11 -18.12
N ASN A 319 22.75 9.91 -18.09
CA ASN A 319 23.85 9.85 -19.08
C ASN A 319 24.85 8.74 -18.76
N GLU A 320 25.17 8.57 -17.48
CA GLU A 320 26.18 7.61 -17.00
C GLU A 320 25.66 6.93 -15.72
N PRO A 321 25.02 5.75 -15.85
CA PRO A 321 24.57 4.97 -14.71
C PRO A 321 25.71 4.65 -13.74
N LEU A 322 25.44 4.76 -12.44
CA LEU A 322 26.42 4.44 -11.41
C LEU A 322 26.60 2.92 -11.29
N VAL A 323 27.84 2.45 -11.50
CA VAL A 323 28.17 1.02 -11.40
C VAL A 323 28.40 0.64 -9.93
N ILE A 324 27.73 -0.42 -9.49
CA ILE A 324 27.85 -1.03 -8.17
C ILE A 324 28.52 -2.38 -8.32
N GLY A 325 29.76 -2.51 -7.84
CA GLY A 325 30.51 -3.77 -7.92
C GLY A 325 30.07 -4.81 -6.89
N ASP A 326 29.54 -4.37 -5.75
CA ASP A 326 29.05 -5.22 -4.68
C ASP A 326 28.05 -4.49 -3.78
N SER A 327 27.01 -5.19 -3.32
CA SER A 327 26.02 -4.73 -2.33
C SER A 327 25.33 -5.92 -1.68
N LEU A 328 24.40 -5.68 -0.71
CA LEU A 328 23.53 -6.74 -0.17
C LEU A 328 22.63 -7.37 -1.25
N ALA A 329 22.36 -6.66 -2.35
CA ALA A 329 21.60 -7.17 -3.49
C ALA A 329 22.52 -7.68 -4.64
N GLY A 330 23.82 -7.82 -4.40
CA GLY A 330 24.81 -8.15 -5.40
C GLY A 330 25.29 -6.95 -6.23
N PRO A 331 25.99 -7.18 -7.35
CA PRO A 331 26.41 -6.13 -8.27
C PRO A 331 25.26 -5.60 -9.11
N GLY A 332 25.38 -4.37 -9.62
CA GLY A 332 24.38 -3.79 -10.51
C GLY A 332 24.64 -2.34 -10.90
N ILE A 333 23.59 -1.63 -11.29
CA ILE A 333 23.67 -0.22 -11.70
C ILE A 333 22.54 0.59 -11.05
N ILE A 334 22.79 1.87 -10.82
CA ILE A 334 21.77 2.84 -10.44
C ILE A 334 21.60 3.84 -11.57
N GLN A 335 20.38 3.96 -12.09
CA GLN A 335 19.99 4.84 -13.18
C GLN A 335 19.04 5.95 -12.67
N ALA A 336 18.80 6.98 -13.49
CA ALA A 336 17.91 8.08 -13.14
C ALA A 336 16.48 7.61 -12.78
N GLN A 337 15.90 6.68 -13.55
CA GLN A 337 14.57 6.13 -13.31
C GLN A 337 14.49 5.33 -12.00
N ASN A 338 15.59 4.68 -11.60
CA ASN A 338 15.65 4.00 -10.30
C ASN A 338 15.63 5.01 -9.14
N LEU A 339 16.40 6.10 -9.27
CA LEU A 339 16.39 7.18 -8.29
C LEU A 339 14.99 7.81 -8.19
N GLN A 340 14.30 8.05 -9.32
CA GLN A 340 12.96 8.60 -9.32
C GLN A 340 11.97 7.68 -8.58
N SER A 341 12.05 6.36 -8.80
CA SER A 341 11.19 5.38 -8.12
C SER A 341 11.39 5.41 -6.61
N VAL A 342 12.64 5.46 -6.13
CA VAL A 342 12.93 5.56 -4.69
C VAL A 342 12.49 6.91 -4.13
N MET A 343 12.74 8.01 -4.84
CA MET A 343 12.27 9.34 -4.44
C MET A 343 10.75 9.37 -4.28
N PHE A 344 9.99 8.81 -5.24
CA PHE A 344 8.54 8.71 -5.15
C PHE A 344 8.10 7.93 -3.90
N SER A 345 8.70 6.76 -3.67
CA SER A 345 8.41 5.95 -2.49
C SER A 345 8.72 6.68 -1.18
N MET A 346 9.79 7.49 -1.15
CA MET A 346 10.17 8.27 0.03
C MET A 346 9.25 9.47 0.26
N MET A 347 8.50 9.93 -0.74
CA MET A 347 7.48 10.96 -0.53
C MET A 347 6.29 10.46 0.31
N TYR A 348 6.07 9.14 0.39
CA TYR A 348 5.03 8.56 1.25
C TYR A 348 5.27 8.79 2.74
N ASN A 349 6.53 8.89 3.18
CA ASN A 349 6.86 8.97 4.61
C ASN A 349 7.88 10.08 4.88
N SER A 350 7.40 11.24 5.30
CA SER A 350 8.24 12.39 5.60
C SER A 350 9.22 12.13 6.76
N GLY A 351 8.94 11.20 7.66
CA GLY A 351 9.86 10.79 8.73
C GLY A 351 11.16 10.13 8.23
N GLY A 352 11.22 9.69 6.98
CA GLY A 352 12.41 9.14 6.32
C GLY A 352 13.29 10.18 5.60
N TRP A 353 12.85 11.43 5.49
CA TRP A 353 13.51 12.42 4.64
C TRP A 353 14.93 12.80 5.06
N SER A 354 15.22 12.77 6.35
CA SER A 354 16.60 13.04 6.83
C SER A 354 17.57 11.92 6.39
N SER A 355 17.11 10.67 6.29
CA SER A 355 17.91 9.55 5.75
C SER A 355 18.07 9.69 4.23
N LEU A 356 16.98 9.96 3.52
CA LEU A 356 17.00 10.21 2.09
C LEU A 356 18.02 11.32 1.72
N ALA A 357 18.05 12.42 2.49
CA ALA A 357 19.00 13.50 2.26
C ALA A 357 20.47 13.04 2.36
N ARG A 358 20.79 12.15 3.32
CA ARG A 358 22.14 11.55 3.43
C ARG A 358 22.45 10.64 2.26
N ASP A 359 21.50 9.78 1.87
CA ASP A 359 21.68 8.84 0.78
C ASP A 359 21.92 9.56 -0.55
N LEU A 360 21.23 10.67 -0.80
CA LEU A 360 21.43 11.50 -2.00
C LEU A 360 22.82 12.13 -2.03
N VAL A 361 23.34 12.61 -0.90
CA VAL A 361 24.73 13.13 -0.82
C VAL A 361 25.75 12.02 -1.13
N VAL A 362 25.52 10.82 -0.61
CA VAL A 362 26.39 9.65 -0.87
C VAL A 362 26.34 9.25 -2.35
N LEU A 363 25.17 9.29 -2.98
CA LEU A 363 25.02 9.05 -4.44
C LEU A 363 25.74 10.11 -5.27
N GLU A 364 25.70 11.38 -4.88
CA GLU A 364 26.44 12.45 -5.55
C GLU A 364 27.97 12.24 -5.50
N GLN A 365 28.46 11.57 -4.47
CA GLN A 365 29.86 11.20 -4.32
C GLN A 365 30.25 9.96 -5.15
N GLY A 366 29.30 9.37 -5.89
CA GLY A 366 29.53 8.17 -6.69
C GLY A 366 29.51 6.86 -5.89
N ASN A 367 28.97 6.88 -4.66
CA ASN A 367 28.79 5.67 -3.85
C ASN A 367 27.32 5.33 -3.75
N GLY A 368 26.93 4.16 -4.24
CA GLY A 368 25.55 3.68 -4.24
C GLY A 368 25.36 2.30 -3.60
N ARG A 369 26.42 1.76 -2.97
CA ARG A 369 26.43 0.39 -2.44
C ARG A 369 25.24 0.11 -1.49
N ASP A 370 25.03 0.98 -0.52
CA ASP A 370 23.99 0.79 0.51
C ASP A 370 22.60 1.20 0.00
N TYR A 371 22.55 1.99 -1.08
CA TYR A 371 21.31 2.43 -1.71
C TYR A 371 20.77 1.43 -2.75
N TYR A 372 21.68 0.68 -3.43
CA TYR A 372 21.29 -0.24 -4.49
C TYR A 372 20.27 -1.32 -4.08
N PRO A 373 20.27 -1.89 -2.87
CA PRO A 373 19.22 -2.81 -2.43
C PRO A 373 17.80 -2.23 -2.54
N ALA A 374 17.62 -0.95 -2.22
CA ALA A 374 16.33 -0.27 -2.39
C ALA A 374 15.95 -0.08 -3.86
N VAL A 375 16.96 0.11 -4.73
CA VAL A 375 16.80 0.31 -6.17
C VAL A 375 16.49 -0.98 -6.90
N SER A 376 17.19 -2.05 -6.57
CA SER A 376 17.10 -3.33 -7.29
C SER A 376 15.72 -3.97 -7.20
N GLY A 377 14.96 -3.62 -6.13
CA GLY A 377 13.71 -4.30 -5.81
C GLY A 377 13.88 -5.80 -5.51
N ILE A 378 15.12 -6.28 -5.52
CA ILE A 378 15.47 -7.61 -5.05
C ILE A 378 15.58 -7.52 -3.55
N VAL A 379 14.46 -7.68 -2.90
CA VAL A 379 14.42 -7.77 -1.45
C VAL A 379 14.70 -9.23 -1.09
N TYR A 380 15.97 -9.60 -1.02
CA TYR A 380 16.36 -10.89 -0.50
C TYR A 380 15.89 -10.99 0.96
N GLY A 381 14.93 -11.88 1.22
CA GLY A 381 14.58 -12.29 2.58
C GLY A 381 13.68 -11.36 3.37
N THR A 382 12.84 -10.54 2.74
CA THR A 382 11.87 -9.71 3.47
C THR A 382 10.41 -10.07 3.23
N VAL A 383 10.11 -11.27 2.75
CA VAL A 383 8.88 -11.90 3.23
C VAL A 383 9.21 -12.31 4.66
N PRO A 384 8.64 -11.71 5.69
CA PRO A 384 8.88 -12.18 7.05
C PRO A 384 8.62 -13.68 7.08
N GLU A 385 9.58 -14.47 7.57
CA GLU A 385 9.46 -15.92 7.77
C GLU A 385 8.06 -16.37 8.24
N PRO A 386 7.37 -15.61 9.13
CA PRO A 386 6.03 -15.96 9.59
C PRO A 386 4.95 -16.10 8.50
N TYR A 387 5.16 -15.54 7.32
CA TYR A 387 4.19 -15.53 6.23
C TYR A 387 4.49 -16.53 5.11
N THR A 388 5.49 -17.38 5.29
CA THR A 388 5.70 -18.52 4.39
C THR A 388 4.55 -19.52 4.53
N GLN A 389 4.20 -20.19 3.46
CA GLN A 389 3.13 -21.19 3.40
C GLN A 389 3.21 -22.26 4.50
N ASN A 390 4.44 -22.55 4.97
CA ASN A 390 4.74 -23.55 5.98
C ASN A 390 4.18 -23.21 7.36
N VAL A 391 4.02 -21.92 7.70
CA VAL A 391 3.54 -21.49 9.03
C VAL A 391 2.09 -21.93 9.25
N PHE A 392 1.26 -21.92 8.21
CA PHE A 392 -0.15 -22.28 8.30
C PHE A 392 -0.47 -23.67 7.75
N ASN A 393 0.56 -24.47 7.42
CA ASN A 393 0.44 -25.86 6.93
C ASN A 393 -0.62 -26.05 5.84
N ARG A 394 -0.73 -25.10 4.90
CA ARG A 394 -1.61 -25.19 3.75
C ARG A 394 -0.84 -25.66 2.53
N SER A 395 -1.36 -26.69 1.88
CA SER A 395 -0.94 -27.08 0.53
C SER A 395 -1.45 -26.03 -0.47
N MET A 396 -0.60 -25.06 -0.79
CA MET A 396 -0.85 -24.16 -1.92
C MET A 396 -0.03 -24.63 -3.11
N GLN A 397 -0.64 -24.66 -4.28
CA GLN A 397 0.05 -25.09 -5.52
C GLN A 397 1.09 -24.09 -6.00
N SER A 398 1.03 -22.86 -5.52
CA SER A 398 1.96 -21.77 -5.81
C SER A 398 2.17 -20.89 -4.57
N TYR A 399 3.20 -20.04 -4.57
CA TYR A 399 3.38 -19.06 -3.52
C TYR A 399 2.19 -18.06 -3.50
N PRO A 400 1.86 -17.44 -2.34
CA PRO A 400 0.81 -16.42 -2.27
C PRO A 400 1.14 -15.23 -3.19
N ALA A 401 0.12 -14.69 -3.86
CA ALA A 401 0.27 -13.46 -4.62
C ALA A 401 0.73 -12.32 -3.68
N ASN A 402 1.80 -11.65 -4.03
CA ASN A 402 2.27 -10.49 -3.27
C ASN A 402 1.56 -9.21 -3.73
N THR A 403 1.72 -8.12 -2.97
CA THR A 403 1.07 -6.84 -3.23
C THR A 403 1.18 -6.37 -4.69
N ARG A 404 2.36 -6.51 -5.31
CA ARG A 404 2.60 -6.03 -6.69
C ARG A 404 1.92 -6.90 -7.74
N GLU A 405 1.78 -8.19 -7.51
CA GLU A 405 1.06 -9.11 -8.40
C GLU A 405 -0.45 -8.93 -8.24
N SER A 406 -0.93 -8.74 -7.01
CA SER A 406 -2.32 -8.54 -6.66
C SER A 406 -2.93 -7.25 -7.22
N VAL A 407 -2.11 -6.25 -7.53
CA VAL A 407 -2.57 -4.98 -8.13
C VAL A 407 -3.35 -5.22 -9.43
N TYR A 408 -2.87 -6.11 -10.30
CA TYR A 408 -3.49 -6.33 -11.62
C TYR A 408 -4.92 -6.88 -11.56
N PRO A 409 -5.21 -7.98 -10.85
CA PRO A 409 -6.58 -8.50 -10.77
C PRO A 409 -7.54 -7.55 -10.06
N ILE A 410 -7.06 -6.68 -9.16
CA ILE A 410 -7.89 -5.73 -8.43
C ILE A 410 -8.06 -4.44 -9.26
N LEU A 411 -7.01 -3.65 -9.43
CA LEU A 411 -7.06 -2.35 -10.14
C LEU A 411 -7.54 -2.51 -11.58
N CYS A 412 -6.90 -3.41 -12.33
CA CYS A 412 -7.21 -3.58 -13.75
C CYS A 412 -8.48 -4.41 -13.96
N GLY A 413 -8.87 -5.22 -12.98
CA GLY A 413 -10.17 -5.90 -12.96
C GLY A 413 -11.32 -4.91 -12.79
N ASP A 414 -11.21 -3.98 -11.86
CA ASP A 414 -12.24 -2.98 -11.55
C ASP A 414 -12.38 -1.89 -12.62
N SER A 415 -11.27 -1.46 -13.22
CA SER A 415 -11.26 -0.39 -14.23
C SER A 415 -11.74 -0.87 -15.60
N PRO A 416 -12.17 0.02 -16.52
CA PRO A 416 -12.41 -0.32 -17.91
C PRO A 416 -11.14 -0.87 -18.58
N GLN A 417 -11.31 -1.78 -19.53
CA GLN A 417 -10.19 -2.29 -20.29
C GLN A 417 -9.46 -1.16 -21.01
N SER A 418 -8.17 -1.02 -20.76
CA SER A 418 -7.33 -0.03 -21.43
C SER A 418 -6.71 -0.64 -22.69
N ASN A 419 -7.10 -0.11 -23.84
CA ASN A 419 -6.59 -0.52 -25.16
C ASN A 419 -5.67 0.54 -25.79
N ILE A 420 -5.03 1.39 -24.95
CA ILE A 420 -4.08 2.37 -25.46
C ILE A 420 -2.95 1.70 -26.24
N THR A 421 -2.53 2.32 -27.32
CA THR A 421 -1.37 1.86 -28.11
C THR A 421 -0.07 2.08 -27.32
N VAL A 422 1.03 1.49 -27.78
CA VAL A 422 2.37 1.78 -27.19
C VAL A 422 2.68 3.28 -27.29
N GLN A 423 2.33 3.92 -28.43
CA GLN A 423 2.51 5.37 -28.59
C GLN A 423 1.65 6.15 -27.60
N GLY A 424 0.37 5.79 -27.46
CA GLY A 424 -0.52 6.41 -26.45
C GLY A 424 -0.01 6.24 -25.02
N TYR A 425 0.63 5.13 -24.72
CA TYR A 425 1.27 4.91 -23.41
C TYR A 425 2.51 5.81 -23.22
N ALA A 426 3.33 5.99 -24.26
CA ALA A 426 4.44 6.93 -24.23
C ALA A 426 3.93 8.39 -24.07
N ASP A 427 2.82 8.74 -24.74
CA ASP A 427 2.18 10.05 -24.61
C ASP A 427 1.68 10.28 -23.17
N TYR A 428 1.10 9.25 -22.55
CA TYR A 428 0.65 9.31 -21.17
C TYR A 428 1.82 9.49 -20.18
N PHE A 429 2.94 8.83 -20.35
CA PHE A 429 4.14 9.08 -19.53
C PHE A 429 4.60 10.54 -19.64
N ARG A 430 4.65 11.09 -20.85
CA ARG A 430 5.01 12.51 -21.07
C ARG A 430 4.04 13.50 -20.45
N GLU A 431 2.75 13.18 -20.50
CA GLU A 431 1.72 13.96 -19.83
C GLU A 431 1.91 13.95 -18.32
N MET A 432 2.07 12.77 -17.74
CA MET A 432 2.23 12.58 -16.30
C MET A 432 3.49 13.25 -15.75
N GLY A 433 4.60 13.20 -16.48
CA GLY A 433 5.84 13.91 -16.12
C GLY A 433 5.72 15.44 -16.17
N LYS A 434 4.77 15.98 -16.96
CA LYS A 434 4.44 17.41 -16.93
C LYS A 434 3.56 17.79 -15.75
N LEU A 435 2.70 16.89 -15.30
CA LEU A 435 1.81 17.11 -14.14
C LEU A 435 2.58 17.04 -12.82
N SER A 436 3.61 16.20 -12.75
CA SER A 436 4.34 15.97 -11.52
C SER A 436 5.77 15.51 -11.77
N PRO A 437 6.76 15.92 -10.96
CA PRO A 437 8.17 15.47 -11.06
C PRO A 437 8.36 13.95 -11.00
N MET A 438 7.36 13.22 -10.53
CA MET A 438 7.35 11.77 -10.34
C MET A 438 6.07 11.12 -10.90
N GLY A 439 5.35 11.83 -11.76
CA GLY A 439 4.09 11.37 -12.34
C GLY A 439 4.23 10.08 -13.13
N GLU A 440 5.39 9.85 -13.72
CA GLU A 440 5.71 8.64 -14.48
C GLU A 440 5.62 7.37 -13.62
N GLN A 441 5.83 7.45 -12.31
CA GLN A 441 5.70 6.30 -11.42
C GLN A 441 4.24 5.83 -11.33
N LEU A 442 3.28 6.75 -11.27
CA LEU A 442 1.86 6.37 -11.29
C LEU A 442 1.39 6.00 -12.71
N ALA A 443 1.99 6.59 -13.75
CA ALA A 443 1.76 6.14 -15.12
C ALA A 443 2.21 4.68 -15.34
N LEU A 444 3.29 4.26 -14.70
CA LEU A 444 3.75 2.86 -14.73
C LEU A 444 2.71 1.90 -14.17
N ILE A 445 2.02 2.29 -13.10
CA ILE A 445 1.00 1.48 -12.43
C ILE A 445 -0.31 1.49 -13.24
N ALA A 446 -0.85 2.67 -13.51
CA ALA A 446 -2.13 2.81 -14.21
C ALA A 446 -2.06 2.28 -15.66
N GLY A 447 -1.00 2.60 -16.38
CA GLY A 447 -0.76 2.10 -17.73
C GLY A 447 -0.42 0.61 -17.79
N GLY A 448 0.02 0.03 -16.66
CA GLY A 448 0.24 -1.41 -16.52
C GLY A 448 -1.04 -2.25 -16.72
N CYS A 449 -2.22 -1.63 -16.63
CA CYS A 449 -3.49 -2.30 -16.97
C CYS A 449 -3.70 -2.51 -18.47
N ARG A 450 -2.83 -1.97 -19.31
CA ARG A 450 -2.90 -2.16 -20.76
C ARG A 450 -2.81 -3.65 -21.12
N GLY A 451 -3.85 -4.15 -21.81
CA GLY A 451 -3.91 -5.54 -22.25
C GLY A 451 -4.24 -6.54 -21.15
N TRP A 452 -4.63 -6.12 -19.94
CA TRP A 452 -5.11 -7.02 -18.90
C TRP A 452 -6.43 -7.69 -19.35
N SER A 453 -6.49 -9.03 -19.30
CA SER A 453 -7.57 -9.82 -19.89
C SER A 453 -8.71 -10.15 -18.92
N PHE A 454 -8.49 -9.97 -17.61
CA PHE A 454 -9.46 -10.39 -16.60
C PHE A 454 -10.23 -9.18 -16.06
N ARG A 455 -11.50 -9.07 -16.45
CA ARG A 455 -12.40 -8.06 -15.88
C ARG A 455 -13.07 -8.62 -14.63
N ALA A 456 -13.24 -7.79 -13.61
CA ALA A 456 -14.02 -8.17 -12.45
C ALA A 456 -15.47 -8.48 -12.84
N THR A 457 -15.99 -9.61 -12.34
CA THR A 457 -17.37 -10.05 -12.58
C THR A 457 -18.37 -8.99 -12.12
N GLU A 458 -18.11 -8.36 -10.99
CA GLU A 458 -18.91 -7.27 -10.45
C GLU A 458 -18.07 -6.00 -10.32
N ARG A 459 -18.62 -4.89 -10.76
CA ARG A 459 -18.00 -3.56 -10.70
C ARG A 459 -19.01 -2.51 -10.29
N TYR A 460 -18.57 -1.53 -9.52
CA TYR A 460 -19.42 -0.40 -9.15
C TYR A 460 -19.11 0.80 -10.04
N THR A 461 -20.09 1.22 -10.83
CA THR A 461 -19.95 2.34 -11.75
C THR A 461 -20.67 3.61 -11.28
N GLY A 462 -21.12 3.63 -10.03
CA GLY A 462 -21.87 4.74 -9.43
C GLY A 462 -23.31 4.37 -9.10
N PRO A 463 -24.08 5.31 -8.57
CA PRO A 463 -23.78 6.74 -8.40
C PRO A 463 -22.73 7.05 -7.32
N TRP A 464 -21.88 8.07 -7.57
CA TRP A 464 -20.88 8.54 -6.62
C TRP A 464 -21.25 9.86 -5.92
N THR A 465 -22.39 10.44 -6.28
CA THR A 465 -22.89 11.67 -5.65
C THR A 465 -24.37 11.55 -5.29
N VAL A 466 -24.77 12.29 -4.24
CA VAL A 466 -26.18 12.33 -3.82
C VAL A 466 -27.10 12.88 -4.91
N GLU A 467 -26.62 13.82 -5.74
CA GLU A 467 -27.38 14.37 -6.87
C GLU A 467 -27.64 13.31 -7.94
N LYS A 468 -26.72 12.33 -8.09
CA LYS A 468 -26.86 11.21 -9.03
C LYS A 468 -27.58 10.01 -8.41
N GLY A 469 -28.02 10.10 -7.12
CA GLY A 469 -28.81 9.06 -6.46
C GLY A 469 -28.03 8.19 -5.45
N LEU A 470 -26.82 8.59 -5.04
CA LEU A 470 -26.11 7.94 -3.94
C LEU A 470 -26.94 8.06 -2.65
N LYS A 471 -27.14 6.94 -1.99
CA LYS A 471 -27.99 6.89 -0.79
C LYS A 471 -27.25 7.39 0.45
N LYS A 472 -27.97 8.05 1.35
CA LYS A 472 -27.46 8.44 2.66
C LYS A 472 -26.99 7.23 3.46
N THR A 473 -25.83 7.35 4.10
CA THR A 473 -25.30 6.33 5.02
C THR A 473 -25.95 6.41 6.39
N ARG A 474 -25.96 5.30 7.11
CA ARG A 474 -26.54 5.21 8.48
C ARG A 474 -25.86 6.17 9.45
N PHE A 475 -24.53 6.33 9.36
CA PHE A 475 -23.72 7.29 10.09
C PHE A 475 -22.79 8.04 9.14
N PRO A 476 -22.42 9.29 9.44
CA PRO A 476 -21.49 10.03 8.60
C PRO A 476 -20.11 9.37 8.56
N ILE A 477 -19.53 9.30 7.38
CA ILE A 477 -18.16 8.87 7.13
C ILE A 477 -17.20 10.02 7.45
N LEU A 478 -16.08 9.74 8.12
CA LEU A 478 -15.00 10.70 8.31
C LEU A 478 -13.94 10.51 7.24
N PHE A 479 -13.88 11.43 6.29
CA PHE A 479 -12.82 11.53 5.30
C PHE A 479 -11.64 12.29 5.91
N VAL A 480 -10.42 11.80 5.72
CA VAL A 480 -9.19 12.40 6.25
C VAL A 480 -8.17 12.53 5.13
N SER A 481 -7.54 13.66 5.00
CA SER A 481 -6.50 13.90 3.99
C SER A 481 -5.40 14.80 4.52
N LEU A 482 -4.16 14.52 4.13
CA LEU A 482 -3.09 15.51 4.19
C LEU A 482 -3.28 16.54 3.06
N ASP A 483 -2.81 17.76 3.27
CA ASP A 483 -2.85 18.83 2.25
C ASP A 483 -1.70 18.73 1.22
N ALA A 484 -0.76 17.82 1.46
CA ALA A 484 0.31 17.45 0.53
C ALA A 484 0.57 15.93 0.53
N ASP A 485 -0.49 15.15 0.25
CA ASP A 485 -0.37 13.70 0.05
C ASP A 485 0.09 13.42 -1.40
N PRO A 486 1.20 12.71 -1.62
CA PRO A 486 1.80 12.53 -2.94
C PRO A 486 0.99 11.63 -3.88
N ILE A 487 -0.01 10.88 -3.38
CA ILE A 487 -0.73 9.86 -4.16
C ILE A 487 -2.25 9.89 -3.99
N THR A 488 -2.75 10.39 -2.88
CA THR A 488 -4.17 10.57 -2.59
C THR A 488 -4.44 12.03 -2.20
N PRO A 489 -4.43 12.92 -3.21
CA PRO A 489 -4.41 14.37 -2.99
C PRO A 489 -5.68 14.86 -2.32
N LEU A 490 -5.58 15.99 -1.62
CA LEU A 490 -6.70 16.64 -0.95
C LEU A 490 -7.91 16.86 -1.89
N ALA A 491 -7.66 17.14 -3.18
CA ALA A 491 -8.73 17.32 -4.15
C ALA A 491 -9.64 16.08 -4.28
N SER A 492 -9.06 14.87 -4.20
CA SER A 492 -9.83 13.62 -4.21
C SER A 492 -10.69 13.48 -2.95
N ALA A 493 -10.15 13.83 -1.78
CA ALA A 493 -10.92 13.80 -0.52
C ALA A 493 -12.09 14.81 -0.53
N VAL A 494 -11.86 16.01 -1.05
CA VAL A 494 -12.90 17.03 -1.25
C VAL A 494 -13.98 16.52 -2.21
N LYS A 495 -13.58 15.95 -3.37
CA LYS A 495 -14.51 15.38 -4.35
C LYS A 495 -15.38 14.29 -3.72
N MET A 496 -14.75 13.31 -3.06
CA MET A 496 -15.47 12.16 -2.51
C MET A 496 -16.37 12.56 -1.33
N SER A 497 -15.89 13.37 -0.40
CA SER A 497 -16.72 13.83 0.73
C SER A 497 -17.92 14.66 0.27
N ASN A 498 -17.74 15.57 -0.70
CA ASN A 498 -18.82 16.34 -1.28
C ASN A 498 -19.83 15.43 -2.01
N GLY A 499 -19.35 14.41 -2.72
CA GLY A 499 -20.19 13.43 -3.41
C GLY A 499 -21.13 12.68 -2.45
N PHE A 500 -20.63 12.26 -1.28
CA PHE A 500 -21.46 11.63 -0.23
C PHE A 500 -22.42 12.61 0.45
N GLY A 501 -22.17 13.91 0.36
CA GLY A 501 -23.02 14.96 0.90
C GLY A 501 -22.89 15.15 2.41
N SER A 502 -23.30 16.32 2.89
CA SER A 502 -23.10 16.76 4.29
C SER A 502 -23.80 15.91 5.36
N GLU A 503 -24.82 15.13 4.98
CA GLU A 503 -25.50 14.22 5.90
C GLU A 503 -24.77 12.88 6.07
N SER A 504 -23.90 12.52 5.12
CA SER A 504 -23.17 11.25 5.09
C SER A 504 -21.66 11.40 5.18
N ALA A 505 -21.12 12.62 5.17
CA ALA A 505 -19.68 12.86 5.15
C ALA A 505 -19.27 14.06 5.98
N SER A 506 -18.09 13.97 6.57
CA SER A 506 -17.33 15.10 7.12
C SER A 506 -15.88 14.96 6.69
N LEU A 507 -15.21 16.07 6.37
CA LEU A 507 -13.81 16.12 5.95
C LEU A 507 -12.95 16.76 7.05
N LEU A 508 -11.89 16.04 7.45
CA LEU A 508 -10.81 16.56 8.26
C LEU A 508 -9.56 16.71 7.39
N ILE A 509 -8.95 17.88 7.40
CA ILE A 509 -7.74 18.19 6.65
C ILE A 509 -6.60 18.30 7.65
N GLN A 510 -5.52 17.60 7.40
CA GLN A 510 -4.29 17.71 8.18
C GLN A 510 -3.22 18.37 7.33
N GLN A 511 -2.62 19.44 7.86
CA GLN A 511 -1.41 20.00 7.27
C GLN A 511 -0.28 18.99 7.35
N GLY A 512 0.53 18.87 6.30
CA GLY A 512 1.73 18.03 6.34
C GLY A 512 2.02 17.32 5.04
N PHE A 513 3.07 16.52 5.10
CA PHE A 513 3.66 15.85 3.94
C PHE A 513 3.68 14.34 4.14
N GLY A 514 3.37 13.61 3.07
CA GLY A 514 3.41 12.16 3.05
C GLY A 514 2.04 11.55 2.80
N HIS A 515 1.99 10.23 2.79
CA HIS A 515 0.77 9.49 2.46
C HIS A 515 0.01 9.07 3.72
N THR A 516 -1.26 9.47 3.81
CA THR A 516 -2.15 9.32 4.97
C THR A 516 -1.74 10.17 6.19
N SER A 517 -2.67 10.37 7.12
CA SER A 517 -2.41 11.20 8.32
C SER A 517 -1.28 10.69 9.21
N ASN A 518 -0.95 9.41 9.10
CA ASN A 518 0.12 8.77 9.89
C ASN A 518 1.53 9.18 9.45
N ALA A 519 1.71 9.65 8.22
CA ALA A 519 3.02 10.01 7.68
C ALA A 519 3.63 11.26 8.36
N HIS A 520 2.76 12.18 8.82
CA HIS A 520 3.16 13.39 9.53
C HIS A 520 2.26 13.60 10.76
N PRO A 521 2.48 12.89 11.88
CA PRO A 521 1.57 12.80 13.01
C PRO A 521 1.08 14.13 13.57
N SER A 522 -0.21 14.18 13.91
CA SER A 522 -0.89 15.32 14.54
C SER A 522 -1.74 14.85 15.72
N LEU A 523 -1.49 15.41 16.90
CA LEU A 523 -2.33 15.13 18.08
C LEU A 523 -3.77 15.62 17.89
N CYS A 524 -3.95 16.73 17.16
CA CYS A 524 -5.27 17.24 16.77
C CYS A 524 -6.04 16.20 15.94
N THR A 525 -5.44 15.70 14.86
CA THR A 525 -6.06 14.65 14.02
C THR A 525 -6.38 13.43 14.86
N LEU A 526 -5.41 12.92 15.60
CA LEU A 526 -5.58 11.72 16.41
C LEU A 526 -6.71 11.85 17.44
N THR A 527 -6.82 13.02 18.09
CA THR A 527 -7.92 13.28 19.05
C THR A 527 -9.28 13.24 18.36
N ASN A 528 -9.40 13.79 17.15
CA ASN A 528 -10.63 13.75 16.36
C ASN A 528 -10.98 12.33 15.90
N LEU A 529 -10.00 11.55 15.40
CA LEU A 529 -10.21 10.15 15.02
C LEU A 529 -10.69 9.32 16.20
N ARG A 530 -10.06 9.48 17.35
CA ARG A 530 -10.47 8.81 18.60
C ARG A 530 -11.88 9.21 19.04
N GLY A 531 -12.18 10.51 19.09
CA GLY A 531 -13.50 11.00 19.45
C GLY A 531 -14.60 10.45 18.52
N TYR A 532 -14.29 10.31 17.23
CA TYR A 532 -15.20 9.71 16.26
C TYR A 532 -15.38 8.21 16.51
N LEU A 533 -14.30 7.44 16.67
CA LEU A 533 -14.38 5.99 16.88
C LEU A 533 -14.99 5.61 18.23
N LEU A 534 -14.58 6.27 19.31
CA LEU A 534 -14.96 5.89 20.66
C LEU A 534 -16.32 6.46 21.07
N ASP A 535 -16.60 7.72 20.73
CA ASP A 535 -17.75 8.47 21.22
C ASP A 535 -18.77 8.81 20.11
N GLY A 536 -18.43 8.57 18.84
CA GLY A 536 -19.25 8.97 17.70
C GLY A 536 -19.28 10.48 17.43
N LYS A 537 -18.33 11.22 17.96
CA LYS A 537 -18.22 12.67 17.75
C LYS A 537 -17.67 12.94 16.35
N VAL A 538 -18.54 13.33 15.43
CA VAL A 538 -18.16 13.70 14.07
C VAL A 538 -17.48 15.07 14.11
N PRO A 539 -16.21 15.20 13.67
CA PRO A 539 -15.57 16.50 13.54
C PRO A 539 -16.36 17.41 12.59
N LYS A 540 -16.32 18.72 12.85
CA LYS A 540 -16.94 19.69 11.93
C LYS A 540 -16.28 19.56 10.54
N ASN A 541 -17.12 19.58 9.50
CA ASN A 541 -16.63 19.55 8.12
C ASN A 541 -15.64 20.71 7.86
N GLY A 542 -14.47 20.40 7.29
CA GLY A 542 -13.37 21.34 7.10
C GLY A 542 -12.51 21.57 8.36
N THR A 543 -12.62 20.70 9.39
CA THR A 543 -11.68 20.73 10.54
C THR A 543 -10.24 20.66 10.02
N TYR A 544 -9.39 21.62 10.41
CA TYR A 544 -7.99 21.71 9.99
C TYR A 544 -7.05 21.48 11.19
N CYS A 545 -6.17 20.50 11.05
CA CYS A 545 -5.22 20.09 12.07
C CYS A 545 -3.78 20.32 11.60
N THR A 546 -2.91 20.80 12.51
CA THR A 546 -1.48 20.96 12.25
C THR A 546 -0.69 19.75 12.76
N PRO A 547 0.43 19.38 12.11
CA PRO A 547 1.30 18.31 12.57
C PRO A 547 2.11 18.70 13.80
N GLU A 548 2.69 17.69 14.45
CA GLU A 548 3.60 17.91 15.55
C GLU A 548 4.93 18.53 15.07
N PRO A 549 5.38 19.63 15.67
CA PRO A 549 6.62 20.27 15.26
C PRO A 549 7.83 19.36 15.45
N GLY A 550 8.79 19.43 14.51
CA GLY A 550 10.04 18.67 14.55
C GLY A 550 9.85 17.15 14.34
N TRP A 551 8.82 16.74 13.63
CA TRP A 551 8.66 15.34 13.24
C TRP A 551 9.70 14.92 12.19
N ILE A 552 9.89 15.71 11.16
CA ILE A 552 10.84 15.44 10.06
C ILE A 552 12.27 15.68 10.54
N TYR A 553 12.53 16.83 11.15
CA TYR A 553 13.83 17.24 11.68
C TYR A 553 13.67 17.68 13.16
N PRO A 554 13.90 16.76 14.13
CA PRO A 554 13.73 17.06 15.54
C PRO A 554 14.81 18.02 16.06
N THR A 555 14.41 19.04 16.82
CA THR A 555 15.30 19.99 17.50
C THR A 555 15.20 19.85 19.02
N ASN A 556 16.17 20.40 19.77
CA ASN A 556 16.11 20.41 21.24
C ASN A 556 14.86 21.14 21.76
N SER A 557 14.43 22.22 21.08
CA SER A 557 13.22 22.95 21.44
C SER A 557 11.95 22.14 21.20
N THR A 558 11.88 21.35 20.12
CA THR A 558 10.74 20.47 19.84
C THR A 558 10.70 19.27 20.79
N ALA A 559 11.85 18.73 21.17
CA ALA A 559 11.96 17.70 22.20
C ALA A 559 11.46 18.21 23.56
N SER A 560 11.82 19.44 23.93
CA SER A 560 11.34 20.09 25.15
C SER A 560 9.82 20.29 25.13
N LYS A 561 9.22 20.76 24.03
CA LYS A 561 7.76 20.89 23.91
C LYS A 561 7.07 19.54 24.05
N ARG A 562 7.57 18.48 23.41
CA ARG A 562 7.03 17.11 23.57
C ARG A 562 7.14 16.61 25.03
N SER A 563 8.18 17.02 25.77
CA SER A 563 8.31 16.62 27.19
C SER A 563 7.18 17.17 28.08
N MET A 564 6.53 18.26 27.70
CA MET A 564 5.40 18.87 28.42
C MET A 564 4.04 18.22 28.14
N LEU A 565 3.93 17.38 27.12
CA LEU A 565 2.68 16.66 26.84
C LEU A 565 2.32 15.68 27.96
N SER A 566 1.04 15.38 28.12
CA SER A 566 0.57 14.36 29.03
C SER A 566 1.19 12.98 28.69
N LYS A 567 1.28 12.07 29.68
CA LYS A 567 1.76 10.70 29.43
C LYS A 567 0.93 10.00 28.33
N ARG A 568 -0.39 10.24 28.33
CA ARG A 568 -1.33 9.72 27.32
C ARG A 568 -0.97 10.26 25.92
N ASP A 569 -0.84 11.58 25.76
CA ASP A 569 -0.61 12.19 24.46
C ASP A 569 0.75 11.79 23.88
N LYS A 570 1.78 11.69 24.73
CA LYS A 570 3.08 11.11 24.34
C LYS A 570 2.94 9.70 23.79
N GLY A 571 2.22 8.83 24.52
CA GLY A 571 1.95 7.46 24.10
C GLY A 571 1.21 7.39 22.76
N LEU A 572 0.21 8.23 22.56
CA LEU A 572 -0.56 8.29 21.33
C LEU A 572 0.29 8.76 20.13
N LEU A 573 1.11 9.78 20.29
CA LEU A 573 2.03 10.24 19.24
C LEU A 573 3.10 9.20 18.91
N GLU A 574 3.60 8.49 19.91
CA GLU A 574 4.54 7.39 19.68
C GLU A 574 3.90 6.28 18.85
N VAL A 575 2.66 5.90 19.17
CA VAL A 575 1.88 4.89 18.45
C VAL A 575 1.69 5.28 16.99
N VAL A 576 1.18 6.49 16.70
CA VAL A 576 0.96 6.95 15.33
C VAL A 576 2.29 7.07 14.58
N GLY A 577 3.34 7.53 15.25
CA GLY A 577 4.68 7.57 14.68
C GLY A 577 5.24 6.18 14.32
N LYS A 578 4.92 5.15 15.08
CA LYS A 578 5.28 3.76 14.76
C LYS A 578 4.46 3.24 13.58
N ILE A 579 3.17 3.54 13.53
CA ILE A 579 2.31 3.22 12.37
C ILE A 579 2.89 3.86 11.10
N GLY A 580 3.17 5.16 11.12
CA GLY A 580 3.71 5.89 9.96
C GLY A 580 5.11 5.43 9.51
N ARG A 581 5.92 4.88 10.42
CA ARG A 581 7.27 4.33 10.11
C ARG A 581 7.25 2.83 9.85
N SER A 582 6.14 2.17 10.10
CA SER A 582 6.04 0.74 9.84
C SER A 582 6.24 0.50 8.33
N LYS A 583 7.00 -0.56 8.01
CA LYS A 583 7.16 -1.02 6.62
C LYS A 583 5.91 -1.72 6.07
N VAL A 584 4.76 -1.54 6.74
CA VAL A 584 3.48 -1.96 6.17
C VAL A 584 3.31 -1.14 4.90
N PRO A 585 3.20 -1.77 3.73
CA PRO A 585 2.95 -1.04 2.50
C PRO A 585 1.55 -0.43 2.58
N ILE A 586 1.50 0.79 3.12
CA ILE A 586 0.31 1.63 3.05
C ILE A 586 0.41 2.31 1.68
N GLY A 587 -0.03 1.60 0.67
CA GLY A 587 0.13 2.02 -0.72
C GLY A 587 1.02 1.08 -1.54
N PHE A 588 1.30 1.46 -2.78
CA PHE A 588 2.02 0.67 -3.80
C PHE A 588 3.49 0.38 -3.45
#